data_12b52097adbb478d91e3c7bd1b857d56
#
_entry.id   12b52097adbb478d91e3c7bd1b857d56
#
_cell.length_a   1.000
_cell.length_b   1.000
_cell.length_c   1.000
_cell.angle_alpha   90.00
_cell.angle_beta   90.00
_cell.angle_gamma   90.00
#
_symmetry.space_group_name_H-M   'P 1'
#
loop_
_entity.id
_entity.type
_entity.pdbx_description
1 polymer ?
#
loop_
_entity_poly.entity_id
_entity_poly.type
_entity_poly.pdbx_seq_one_letter_code
_entity_poly.pdbx_strand_id
1 'polypeptide(L)'
;MAKSYLWMLLLLFSLALAACTKDGSTIYQVNPDEEKPSTAPLVTVIYGPNSLGDRSYCDKIYRGVEASASKHGIRTLHLMPESMEQGLTYLEMIFQQMESAQDSVSRLFIATSPVYDEFIRKNNRRLESNSFADLLYLETSTPLEGKGSTLYIDYYGAMYMAGCLSPHDDFDLLLLVLANPYTQSVVEAGEGFVDGYNSVTPKIEKPLNIKYLSNEPGGGFQLADTTALRIFEETQRYVYDKVCVVPVCGGAMNAFFRIMPDNSYYISIDDYIPIKRCENRINVIKNIDTVLNNYIEQWIDDTMPKHQTLGLDDGGTDLYFTKGTGWLEDEDVDVDGVRQIAIRKEGERYEK
;
A
#
# COMPACT_ATOMS: atom_id res chain seq x y z
N MET A 1 -20.44 -55.31 -17.36
CA MET A 1 -19.87 -54.92 -16.04
C MET A 1 -18.54 -54.16 -16.15
N ALA A 2 -17.66 -54.43 -17.11
CA ALA A 2 -16.35 -53.70 -17.18
C ALA A 2 -16.42 -52.20 -17.53
N LYS A 3 -17.42 -51.72 -18.28
CA LYS A 3 -17.54 -50.29 -18.63
C LYS A 3 -17.97 -49.39 -17.48
N SER A 4 -18.67 -49.93 -16.48
CA SER A 4 -19.11 -49.18 -15.32
C SER A 4 -17.96 -48.87 -14.35
N TYR A 5 -16.95 -49.73 -14.23
CA TYR A 5 -15.78 -49.52 -13.39
C TYR A 5 -14.79 -48.51 -13.98
N LEU A 6 -14.74 -48.39 -15.31
CA LEU A 6 -13.87 -47.42 -15.97
C LEU A 6 -14.33 -45.97 -15.72
N TRP A 7 -15.63 -45.73 -15.73
CA TRP A 7 -16.21 -44.43 -15.42
C TRP A 7 -16.07 -44.05 -13.93
N MET A 8 -16.17 -45.03 -13.05
CA MET A 8 -15.95 -44.80 -11.60
C MET A 8 -14.48 -44.54 -11.25
N LEU A 9 -13.53 -45.17 -11.98
CA LEU A 9 -12.11 -44.89 -11.86
C LEU A 9 -11.72 -43.51 -12.42
N LEU A 10 -12.34 -43.07 -13.55
CA LEU A 10 -12.14 -41.73 -14.10
C LEU A 10 -12.71 -40.63 -13.19
N LEU A 11 -13.85 -40.87 -12.53
CA LEU A 11 -14.42 -39.97 -11.53
C LEU A 11 -13.57 -39.89 -10.25
N LEU A 12 -13.00 -41.01 -9.80
CA LEU A 12 -12.08 -41.04 -8.67
C LEU A 12 -10.75 -40.37 -8.98
N PHE A 13 -10.26 -40.47 -10.21
CA PHE A 13 -9.03 -39.80 -10.66
C PHE A 13 -9.24 -38.28 -10.81
N SER A 14 -10.41 -37.82 -11.26
CA SER A 14 -10.75 -36.40 -11.31
C SER A 14 -10.94 -35.79 -9.91
N LEU A 15 -11.45 -36.54 -8.94
CA LEU A 15 -11.55 -36.13 -7.54
C LEU A 15 -10.18 -36.15 -6.83
N ALA A 16 -9.24 -37.02 -7.21
CA ALA A 16 -7.89 -37.05 -6.66
C ALA A 16 -7.03 -35.89 -7.18
N LEU A 17 -7.27 -35.39 -8.39
CA LEU A 17 -6.61 -34.20 -8.92
C LEU A 17 -7.11 -32.91 -8.28
N ALA A 18 -8.33 -32.88 -7.75
CA ALA A 18 -8.86 -31.76 -6.97
C ALA A 18 -8.39 -31.74 -5.51
N ALA A 19 -7.77 -32.81 -5.00
CA ALA A 19 -7.34 -32.95 -3.62
C ALA A 19 -5.82 -32.70 -3.39
N CYS A 20 -5.06 -32.38 -4.45
CA CYS A 20 -3.60 -32.14 -4.36
C CYS A 20 -3.18 -30.66 -4.50
N THR A 21 -4.08 -29.70 -4.24
CA THR A 21 -3.67 -28.31 -4.04
C THR A 21 -3.85 -27.95 -2.59
N LYS A 22 -3.01 -28.51 -1.74
CA LYS A 22 -2.82 -28.11 -0.35
C LYS A 22 -1.66 -27.11 -0.21
N ASP A 23 -1.38 -26.37 -1.26
CA ASP A 23 -0.58 -25.17 -1.22
C ASP A 23 -1.59 -24.01 -1.27
N GLY A 24 -1.72 -23.30 -0.14
CA GLY A 24 -2.72 -22.25 0.07
C GLY A 24 -2.52 -20.97 -0.74
N SER A 25 -1.96 -21.08 -1.94
CA SER A 25 -1.86 -19.97 -2.88
C SER A 25 -3.23 -19.69 -3.47
N THR A 26 -3.92 -18.71 -2.91
CA THR A 26 -5.18 -18.24 -3.48
C THR A 26 -4.87 -17.39 -4.71
N ILE A 27 -4.95 -17.98 -5.88
CA ILE A 27 -5.01 -17.24 -7.14
C ILE A 27 -6.46 -16.73 -7.24
N TYR A 28 -6.67 -15.45 -6.95
CA TYR A 28 -7.95 -14.83 -7.20
C TYR A 28 -8.06 -14.46 -8.66
N GLN A 29 -8.76 -15.26 -9.42
CA GLN A 29 -9.27 -14.86 -10.73
C GLN A 29 -10.57 -14.12 -10.47
N VAL A 30 -10.58 -12.80 -10.64
CA VAL A 30 -11.79 -11.99 -10.44
C VAL A 30 -12.57 -11.97 -11.72
N ASN A 31 -13.86 -12.26 -11.56
CA ASN A 31 -14.93 -12.27 -12.55
C ASN A 31 -14.97 -13.46 -13.51
N PRO A 32 -15.51 -14.63 -13.08
CA PRO A 32 -15.76 -15.76 -13.95
C PRO A 32 -16.92 -15.54 -14.94
N ASP A 33 -17.71 -14.47 -14.79
CA ASP A 33 -18.96 -14.28 -15.54
C ASP A 33 -18.81 -13.44 -16.82
N GLU A 34 -17.64 -12.83 -17.07
CA GLU A 34 -17.33 -12.21 -18.36
C GLU A 34 -16.10 -12.89 -18.98
N GLU A 35 -16.30 -13.82 -19.89
CA GLU A 35 -15.24 -14.36 -20.74
C GLU A 35 -14.69 -13.27 -21.66
N LYS A 36 -13.70 -12.52 -21.16
CA LYS A 36 -12.97 -11.57 -22.00
C LYS A 36 -12.15 -12.35 -23.03
N PRO A 37 -12.07 -11.89 -24.30
CA PRO A 37 -11.28 -12.57 -25.33
C PRO A 37 -9.85 -12.85 -24.87
N SER A 38 -9.30 -13.99 -25.21
CA SER A 38 -7.91 -14.36 -24.88
C SER A 38 -6.88 -13.37 -25.44
N THR A 39 -7.26 -12.56 -26.43
CA THR A 39 -6.49 -11.49 -27.04
C THR A 39 -6.57 -10.15 -26.29
N ALA A 40 -7.46 -10.03 -25.29
CA ALA A 40 -7.55 -8.81 -24.51
C ALA A 40 -6.26 -8.58 -23.73
N PRO A 41 -5.85 -7.30 -23.51
CA PRO A 41 -4.70 -6.97 -22.69
C PRO A 41 -4.76 -7.62 -21.30
N LEU A 42 -3.61 -7.94 -20.72
CA LEU A 42 -3.50 -8.60 -19.43
C LEU A 42 -2.69 -7.74 -18.44
N VAL A 43 -3.27 -7.42 -17.31
CA VAL A 43 -2.56 -6.84 -16.16
C VAL A 43 -2.35 -7.91 -15.11
N THR A 44 -1.09 -8.20 -14.78
CA THR A 44 -0.70 -9.12 -13.71
C THR A 44 -0.14 -8.32 -12.54
N VAL A 45 -0.69 -8.50 -11.35
CA VAL A 45 -0.24 -7.80 -10.13
C VAL A 45 0.32 -8.80 -9.14
N ILE A 46 1.53 -8.55 -8.63
CA ILE A 46 2.08 -9.28 -7.50
C ILE A 46 2.12 -8.39 -6.26
N TYR A 47 1.54 -8.89 -5.18
CA TYR A 47 1.54 -8.23 -3.89
C TYR A 47 2.71 -8.71 -3.01
N GLY A 48 3.02 -7.95 -1.96
CA GLY A 48 3.88 -8.44 -0.91
C GLY A 48 3.28 -9.66 -0.19
N PRO A 49 4.07 -10.48 0.51
CA PRO A 49 3.56 -11.64 1.21
C PRO A 49 2.44 -11.30 2.20
N ASN A 50 1.30 -11.98 2.10
CA ASN A 50 0.12 -11.82 2.96
C ASN A 50 -0.40 -10.37 3.10
N SER A 51 -0.25 -9.52 2.09
CA SER A 51 -0.53 -8.08 2.20
C SER A 51 -1.93 -7.66 1.75
N LEU A 52 -2.63 -8.45 0.94
CA LEU A 52 -4.02 -8.15 0.55
C LEU A 52 -4.98 -8.39 1.72
N GLY A 53 -6.05 -7.60 1.83
CA GLY A 53 -6.94 -7.58 2.99
C GLY A 53 -6.45 -6.66 4.12
N ASP A 54 -5.47 -5.80 3.81
CA ASP A 54 -4.89 -4.84 4.75
C ASP A 54 -5.84 -3.66 5.08
N ARG A 55 -6.91 -3.49 4.29
CA ARG A 55 -7.82 -2.33 4.32
C ARG A 55 -7.12 -1.00 4.07
N SER A 56 -6.01 -1.04 3.35
CA SER A 56 -5.09 0.06 3.18
C SER A 56 -4.54 0.03 1.74
N TYR A 57 -3.25 0.14 1.60
CA TYR A 57 -2.50 0.28 0.36
C TYR A 57 -2.77 -0.85 -0.66
N CYS A 58 -2.67 -2.13 -0.25
CA CYS A 58 -2.84 -3.25 -1.17
C CYS A 58 -4.27 -3.39 -1.65
N ASP A 59 -5.27 -3.17 -0.77
CA ASP A 59 -6.68 -3.19 -1.14
C ASP A 59 -7.04 -2.03 -2.08
N LYS A 60 -6.38 -0.86 -1.95
CA LYS A 60 -6.56 0.27 -2.90
C LYS A 60 -5.98 -0.06 -4.26
N ILE A 61 -4.79 -0.67 -4.34
CA ILE A 61 -4.22 -1.16 -5.60
C ILE A 61 -5.19 -2.13 -6.30
N TYR A 62 -5.70 -3.11 -5.55
CA TYR A 62 -6.67 -4.06 -6.08
C TYR A 62 -7.89 -3.35 -6.68
N ARG A 63 -8.50 -2.42 -5.94
CA ARG A 63 -9.66 -1.65 -6.43
C ARG A 63 -9.34 -0.83 -7.68
N GLY A 64 -8.19 -0.14 -7.71
CA GLY A 64 -7.77 0.67 -8.85
C GLY A 64 -7.56 -0.15 -10.11
N VAL A 65 -6.89 -1.32 -10.00
CA VAL A 65 -6.66 -2.23 -11.12
C VAL A 65 -7.98 -2.81 -11.65
N GLU A 66 -8.88 -3.27 -10.75
CA GLU A 66 -10.17 -3.82 -11.15
C GLU A 66 -11.10 -2.78 -11.79
N ALA A 67 -11.07 -1.54 -11.29
CA ALA A 67 -11.82 -0.44 -11.91
C ALA A 67 -11.33 -0.16 -13.34
N SER A 68 -10.01 -0.09 -13.57
CA SER A 68 -9.42 0.03 -14.90
C SER A 68 -9.75 -1.15 -15.80
N ALA A 69 -9.66 -2.37 -15.24
CA ALA A 69 -9.94 -3.59 -15.98
C ALA A 69 -11.40 -3.66 -16.47
N SER A 70 -12.33 -3.22 -15.64
CA SER A 70 -13.75 -3.11 -15.99
C SER A 70 -13.98 -2.04 -17.08
N LYS A 71 -13.32 -0.87 -16.95
CA LYS A 71 -13.48 0.24 -17.88
C LYS A 71 -12.93 -0.06 -19.27
N HIS A 72 -11.80 -0.76 -19.36
CA HIS A 72 -11.03 -0.95 -20.60
C HIS A 72 -11.07 -2.38 -21.16
N GLY A 73 -11.86 -3.28 -20.57
CA GLY A 73 -11.95 -4.67 -21.03
C GLY A 73 -10.66 -5.47 -20.82
N ILE A 74 -9.85 -5.13 -19.84
CA ILE A 74 -8.57 -5.77 -19.53
C ILE A 74 -8.82 -7.04 -18.71
N ARG A 75 -8.04 -8.09 -18.95
CA ARG A 75 -7.97 -9.26 -18.06
C ARG A 75 -7.01 -8.96 -16.91
N THR A 76 -7.33 -9.45 -15.72
CA THR A 76 -6.49 -9.27 -14.53
C THR A 76 -6.07 -10.61 -13.94
N LEU A 77 -4.88 -10.61 -13.33
CA LEU A 77 -4.37 -11.72 -12.53
C LEU A 77 -3.71 -11.14 -11.29
N HIS A 78 -4.26 -11.48 -10.11
CA HIS A 78 -3.72 -11.04 -8.82
C HIS A 78 -3.00 -12.19 -8.13
N LEU A 79 -1.72 -12.01 -7.81
CA LEU A 79 -0.87 -12.99 -7.15
C LEU A 79 -0.56 -12.56 -5.72
N MET A 80 -1.00 -13.36 -4.77
CA MET A 80 -0.76 -13.17 -3.34
C MET A 80 0.13 -14.28 -2.81
N PRO A 81 1.43 -14.05 -2.69
CA PRO A 81 2.30 -15.04 -2.07
C PRO A 81 2.11 -15.08 -0.55
N GLU A 82 2.24 -16.25 0.04
CA GLU A 82 2.23 -16.45 1.49
C GLU A 82 3.62 -16.23 2.12
N SER A 83 4.67 -16.28 1.28
CA SER A 83 6.05 -16.09 1.71
C SER A 83 6.87 -15.38 0.65
N MET A 84 8.04 -14.86 1.06
CA MET A 84 9.02 -14.26 0.15
C MET A 84 9.50 -15.24 -0.91
N GLU A 85 9.75 -16.50 -0.52
CA GLU A 85 10.20 -17.56 -1.44
C GLU A 85 9.16 -17.84 -2.53
N GLN A 86 7.88 -17.92 -2.14
CA GLN A 86 6.77 -18.07 -3.10
C GLN A 86 6.65 -16.86 -4.01
N GLY A 87 6.81 -15.64 -3.45
CA GLY A 87 6.81 -14.40 -4.23
C GLY A 87 7.91 -14.36 -5.29
N LEU A 88 9.12 -14.75 -4.95
CA LEU A 88 10.24 -14.85 -5.89
C LEU A 88 9.99 -15.93 -6.97
N THR A 89 9.35 -17.03 -6.59
CA THR A 89 8.95 -18.09 -7.55
C THR A 89 7.92 -17.55 -8.55
N TYR A 90 6.92 -16.81 -8.10
CA TYR A 90 5.94 -16.18 -8.98
C TYR A 90 6.57 -15.16 -9.92
N LEU A 91 7.48 -14.32 -9.40
CA LEU A 91 8.22 -13.37 -10.20
C LEU A 91 8.98 -14.05 -11.33
N GLU A 92 9.72 -15.11 -11.03
CA GLU A 92 10.47 -15.86 -12.05
C GLU A 92 9.54 -16.45 -13.12
N MET A 93 8.40 -17.02 -12.70
CA MET A 93 7.40 -17.57 -13.64
C MET A 93 6.81 -16.47 -14.54
N ILE A 94 6.48 -15.30 -13.99
CA ILE A 94 5.94 -14.17 -14.76
C ILE A 94 6.98 -13.69 -15.78
N PHE A 95 8.22 -13.49 -15.35
CA PHE A 95 9.29 -13.03 -16.23
C PHE A 95 9.55 -14.02 -17.35
N GLN A 96 9.60 -15.33 -17.08
CA GLN A 96 9.72 -16.37 -18.09
C GLN A 96 8.54 -16.37 -19.07
N GLN A 97 7.32 -16.20 -18.57
CA GLN A 97 6.13 -16.12 -19.41
C GLN A 97 6.17 -14.90 -20.31
N MET A 98 6.51 -13.72 -19.77
CA MET A 98 6.59 -12.48 -20.54
C MET A 98 7.73 -12.50 -21.58
N GLU A 99 8.89 -13.05 -21.22
CA GLU A 99 10.05 -13.18 -22.08
C GLU A 99 9.80 -14.14 -23.26
N SER A 100 9.07 -15.24 -23.00
CA SER A 100 8.81 -16.29 -23.97
C SER A 100 7.53 -16.11 -24.78
N ALA A 101 6.67 -15.14 -24.45
CA ALA A 101 5.42 -14.91 -25.15
C ALA A 101 5.64 -14.54 -26.62
N GLN A 102 4.98 -15.32 -27.53
CA GLN A 102 5.11 -15.17 -28.98
C GLN A 102 3.87 -14.51 -29.61
N ASP A 103 2.84 -14.27 -28.82
CA ASP A 103 1.63 -13.58 -29.26
C ASP A 103 1.80 -12.05 -29.14
N SER A 104 0.87 -11.31 -29.73
CA SER A 104 0.83 -9.84 -29.70
C SER A 104 -0.09 -9.31 -28.59
N VAL A 105 -0.31 -10.06 -27.53
CA VAL A 105 -1.11 -9.63 -26.39
C VAL A 105 -0.30 -8.70 -25.53
N SER A 106 -0.77 -7.46 -25.35
CA SER A 106 -0.14 -6.49 -24.43
C SER A 106 -0.26 -6.97 -22.98
N ARG A 107 0.84 -6.95 -22.27
CA ARG A 107 0.96 -7.39 -20.87
C ARG A 107 1.61 -6.31 -20.03
N LEU A 108 0.91 -5.91 -18.97
CA LEU A 108 1.50 -5.07 -17.92
C LEU A 108 1.69 -5.91 -16.66
N PHE A 109 2.90 -5.99 -16.17
CA PHE A 109 3.21 -6.55 -14.89
C PHE A 109 3.40 -5.44 -13.86
N ILE A 110 2.66 -5.50 -12.74
CA ILE A 110 2.74 -4.53 -11.64
C ILE A 110 3.31 -5.24 -10.41
N ALA A 111 4.47 -4.79 -9.94
CA ALA A 111 5.07 -5.24 -8.69
C ALA A 111 4.82 -4.17 -7.61
N THR A 112 4.14 -4.54 -6.53
CA THR A 112 3.59 -3.57 -5.56
C THR A 112 4.44 -3.39 -4.31
N SER A 113 5.47 -4.20 -4.10
CA SER A 113 6.21 -4.24 -2.84
C SER A 113 7.71 -4.06 -3.02
N PRO A 114 8.36 -3.22 -2.20
CA PRO A 114 9.80 -3.01 -2.23
C PRO A 114 10.61 -4.26 -1.85
N VAL A 115 9.99 -5.29 -1.27
CA VAL A 115 10.67 -6.56 -0.95
C VAL A 115 11.19 -7.29 -2.20
N TYR A 116 10.69 -6.92 -3.39
CA TYR A 116 11.09 -7.50 -4.68
C TYR A 116 12.18 -6.68 -5.40
N ASP A 117 12.69 -5.61 -4.80
CA ASP A 117 13.59 -4.65 -5.46
C ASP A 117 14.81 -5.31 -6.10
N GLU A 118 15.52 -6.15 -5.36
CA GLU A 118 16.72 -6.84 -5.86
C GLU A 118 16.40 -7.71 -7.09
N PHE A 119 15.31 -8.49 -7.03
CA PHE A 119 14.90 -9.32 -8.15
C PHE A 119 14.54 -8.47 -9.38
N ILE A 120 13.72 -7.45 -9.21
CA ILE A 120 13.24 -6.59 -10.28
C ILE A 120 14.42 -5.89 -10.97
N ARG A 121 15.30 -5.24 -10.21
CA ARG A 121 16.47 -4.52 -10.77
C ARG A 121 17.44 -5.43 -11.50
N LYS A 122 17.61 -6.64 -11.02
CA LYS A 122 18.49 -7.64 -11.66
C LYS A 122 17.91 -8.20 -12.97
N ASN A 123 16.59 -8.29 -13.08
CA ASN A 123 15.93 -9.06 -14.14
C ASN A 123 15.13 -8.21 -15.14
N ASN A 124 14.82 -6.93 -14.88
CA ASN A 124 13.94 -6.13 -15.73
C ASN A 124 14.39 -6.06 -17.20
N ARG A 125 15.69 -6.13 -17.49
CA ARG A 125 16.23 -6.15 -18.87
C ARG A 125 15.81 -7.39 -19.67
N ARG A 126 15.41 -8.48 -19.03
CA ARG A 126 14.90 -9.66 -19.71
C ARG A 126 13.64 -9.37 -20.54
N LEU A 127 12.88 -8.35 -20.16
CA LEU A 127 11.67 -7.92 -20.86
C LEU A 127 11.95 -7.08 -22.11
N GLU A 128 13.19 -6.65 -22.36
CA GLU A 128 13.56 -5.83 -23.51
C GLU A 128 13.34 -6.55 -24.85
N SER A 129 13.39 -7.88 -24.85
CA SER A 129 13.17 -8.71 -26.03
C SER A 129 11.69 -8.78 -26.48
N ASN A 130 10.74 -8.42 -25.61
CA ASN A 130 9.32 -8.48 -25.89
C ASN A 130 8.70 -7.07 -25.86
N SER A 131 8.28 -6.57 -27.05
CA SER A 131 7.64 -5.26 -27.17
C SER A 131 6.24 -5.19 -26.57
N PHE A 132 5.58 -6.32 -26.34
CA PHE A 132 4.25 -6.41 -25.76
C PHE A 132 4.25 -6.63 -24.24
N ALA A 133 5.41 -6.66 -23.61
CA ALA A 133 5.57 -6.85 -22.18
C ALA A 133 6.08 -5.57 -21.52
N ASP A 134 5.37 -5.04 -20.53
CA ASP A 134 5.74 -3.86 -19.75
C ASP A 134 5.73 -4.17 -18.27
N LEU A 135 6.55 -3.40 -17.53
CA LEU A 135 6.68 -3.51 -16.09
C LEU A 135 6.40 -2.15 -15.45
N LEU A 136 5.55 -2.12 -14.43
CA LEU A 136 5.38 -1.01 -13.51
C LEU A 136 5.80 -1.46 -12.10
N TYR A 137 6.83 -0.85 -11.56
CA TYR A 137 7.31 -1.13 -10.22
C TYR A 137 6.95 0.03 -9.28
N LEU A 138 6.19 -0.29 -8.23
CA LEU A 138 5.69 0.67 -7.25
C LEU A 138 6.63 0.74 -6.03
N GLU A 139 6.46 1.79 -5.21
CA GLU A 139 7.16 2.01 -3.94
C GLU A 139 8.68 2.20 -4.08
N THR A 140 9.12 2.76 -5.20
CA THR A 140 10.53 3.14 -5.39
C THR A 140 10.65 4.48 -6.07
N SER A 141 11.41 5.39 -5.46
CA SER A 141 11.79 6.70 -6.04
C SER A 141 13.01 6.59 -6.96
N THR A 142 13.65 5.42 -7.04
CA THR A 142 14.82 5.20 -7.89
C THR A 142 14.39 4.58 -9.21
N PRO A 143 14.66 5.23 -10.37
CA PRO A 143 14.33 4.70 -11.68
C PRO A 143 14.94 3.31 -11.93
N LEU A 144 14.28 2.52 -12.80
CA LEU A 144 14.84 1.29 -13.31
C LEU A 144 15.77 1.57 -14.50
N GLU A 145 16.91 0.89 -14.53
CA GLU A 145 17.72 0.79 -15.74
C GLU A 145 17.10 -0.25 -16.68
N GLY A 146 16.96 0.05 -17.97
CA GLY A 146 16.36 -0.86 -18.94
C GLY A 146 14.83 -0.74 -19.05
N LYS A 147 14.14 -1.83 -19.34
CA LYS A 147 12.68 -1.83 -19.52
C LYS A 147 11.96 -1.83 -18.17
N GLY A 148 10.88 -1.08 -18.10
CA GLY A 148 10.03 -0.93 -16.93
C GLY A 148 9.91 0.53 -16.50
N SER A 149 8.79 0.85 -15.88
CA SER A 149 8.47 2.14 -15.28
C SER A 149 8.47 2.03 -13.77
N THR A 150 8.70 3.15 -13.10
CA THR A 150 8.63 3.23 -11.64
C THR A 150 7.68 4.33 -11.22
N LEU A 151 6.90 4.04 -10.18
CA LEU A 151 5.99 4.99 -9.55
C LEU A 151 6.22 4.98 -8.05
N TYR A 152 6.49 6.15 -7.51
CA TYR A 152 6.58 6.38 -6.08
C TYR A 152 5.56 7.43 -5.65
N ILE A 153 4.87 7.19 -4.54
CA ILE A 153 3.99 8.18 -3.92
C ILE A 153 4.58 8.53 -2.57
N ASP A 154 5.09 9.76 -2.45
CA ASP A 154 5.73 10.29 -1.26
C ASP A 154 4.69 10.70 -0.22
N TYR A 155 4.93 10.30 1.02
CA TYR A 155 4.11 10.66 2.17
C TYR A 155 4.58 11.90 2.92
N TYR A 156 5.81 12.35 2.69
CA TYR A 156 6.43 13.34 3.55
C TYR A 156 5.57 14.60 3.71
N GLY A 157 5.10 15.18 2.62
CA GLY A 157 4.30 16.42 2.65
C GLY A 157 2.99 16.26 3.41
N ALA A 158 2.24 15.20 3.10
CA ALA A 158 0.97 14.92 3.78
C ALA A 158 1.18 14.62 5.28
N MET A 159 2.20 13.86 5.63
CA MET A 159 2.54 13.55 7.02
C MET A 159 3.11 14.76 7.77
N TYR A 160 3.88 15.63 7.10
CA TYR A 160 4.28 16.92 7.68
C TYR A 160 3.07 17.76 8.07
N MET A 161 2.10 17.86 7.18
CA MET A 161 0.85 18.57 7.44
C MET A 161 0.08 17.94 8.62
N ALA A 162 -0.04 16.60 8.65
CA ALA A 162 -0.67 15.89 9.76
C ALA A 162 0.06 16.13 11.09
N GLY A 163 1.39 16.16 11.07
CA GLY A 163 2.24 16.46 12.23
C GLY A 163 2.04 17.88 12.75
N CYS A 164 1.91 18.88 11.87
CA CYS A 164 1.61 20.29 12.26
C CYS A 164 0.23 20.42 12.90
N LEU A 165 -0.77 19.72 12.37
CA LEU A 165 -2.18 19.94 12.72
C LEU A 165 -2.63 19.08 13.90
N SER A 166 -2.09 17.87 14.06
CA SER A 166 -2.50 16.96 15.14
C SER A 166 -2.36 17.54 16.57
N PRO A 167 -1.33 18.31 16.94
CA PRO A 167 -1.21 18.84 18.29
C PRO A 167 -2.33 19.79 18.73
N HIS A 168 -3.12 20.32 17.80
CA HIS A 168 -4.26 21.18 18.10
C HIS A 168 -5.50 20.41 18.58
N ASP A 169 -5.49 19.07 18.47
CA ASP A 169 -6.62 18.25 18.88
C ASP A 169 -6.59 17.90 20.39
N ASP A 170 -7.71 17.42 20.93
CA ASP A 170 -7.91 17.15 22.35
C ASP A 170 -7.42 15.73 22.73
N PHE A 171 -6.10 15.54 22.80
CA PHE A 171 -5.48 14.33 23.35
C PHE A 171 -4.21 14.69 24.15
N ASP A 172 -3.72 13.75 24.94
CA ASP A 172 -2.61 13.96 25.88
C ASP A 172 -1.27 13.45 25.33
N LEU A 173 -1.31 12.46 24.42
CA LEU A 173 -0.12 11.81 23.88
C LEU A 173 -0.33 11.42 22.41
N LEU A 174 0.69 11.66 21.58
CA LEU A 174 0.82 11.09 20.24
C LEU A 174 1.67 9.81 20.29
N LEU A 175 1.16 8.73 19.73
CA LEU A 175 1.86 7.46 19.51
C LEU A 175 2.04 7.24 18.01
N LEU A 176 3.22 7.57 17.50
CA LEU A 176 3.61 7.28 16.12
C LEU A 176 4.15 5.85 16.03
N VAL A 177 3.46 4.99 15.31
CA VAL A 177 3.85 3.58 15.12
C VAL A 177 4.31 3.37 13.70
N LEU A 178 5.56 2.98 13.51
CA LEU A 178 6.20 2.77 12.23
C LEU A 178 6.47 1.28 12.02
N ALA A 179 6.25 0.76 10.81
CA ALA A 179 6.50 -0.65 10.51
C ALA A 179 7.96 -1.02 10.76
N ASN A 180 8.89 -0.36 10.09
CA ASN A 180 10.34 -0.60 10.21
C ASN A 180 11.13 0.63 9.73
N PRO A 181 12.43 0.73 10.05
CA PRO A 181 13.28 1.86 9.64
C PRO A 181 13.95 1.67 8.26
N TYR A 182 13.49 0.74 7.42
CA TYR A 182 14.14 0.40 6.15
C TYR A 182 13.25 0.67 4.93
N THR A 183 11.94 0.61 5.09
CA THR A 183 10.99 0.88 4.01
C THR A 183 10.89 2.38 3.77
N GLN A 184 11.28 2.85 2.59
CA GLN A 184 11.39 4.27 2.24
C GLN A 184 10.12 5.05 2.59
N SER A 185 8.94 4.60 2.15
CA SER A 185 7.67 5.28 2.41
C SER A 185 7.31 5.36 3.89
N VAL A 186 7.72 4.38 4.71
CA VAL A 186 7.54 4.40 6.18
C VAL A 186 8.46 5.41 6.84
N VAL A 187 9.73 5.45 6.41
CA VAL A 187 10.73 6.39 6.94
C VAL A 187 10.31 7.82 6.62
N GLU A 188 9.99 8.11 5.37
CA GLU A 188 9.58 9.46 4.93
C GLU A 188 8.29 9.92 5.58
N ALA A 189 7.31 9.02 5.76
CA ALA A 189 6.10 9.31 6.52
C ALA A 189 6.41 9.67 7.99
N GLY A 190 7.31 8.90 8.62
CA GLY A 190 7.76 9.17 9.98
C GLY A 190 8.49 10.50 10.12
N GLU A 191 9.45 10.77 9.22
CA GLU A 191 10.20 12.03 9.17
C GLU A 191 9.26 13.23 8.96
N GLY A 192 8.36 13.15 7.96
CA GLY A 192 7.39 14.21 7.70
C GLY A 192 6.55 14.52 8.92
N PHE A 193 6.00 13.49 9.58
CA PHE A 193 5.19 13.69 10.77
C PHE A 193 5.99 14.35 11.93
N VAL A 194 7.20 13.87 12.19
CA VAL A 194 8.07 14.40 13.24
C VAL A 194 8.50 15.84 12.96
N ASP A 195 8.87 16.15 11.73
CA ASP A 195 9.26 17.51 11.32
C ASP A 195 8.08 18.48 11.44
N GLY A 196 6.89 18.08 10.97
CA GLY A 196 5.69 18.87 11.12
C GLY A 196 5.32 19.10 12.58
N TYR A 197 5.32 18.05 13.38
CA TYR A 197 5.07 18.13 14.82
C TYR A 197 6.05 19.06 15.52
N ASN A 198 7.35 18.94 15.29
CA ASN A 198 8.39 19.78 15.90
C ASN A 198 8.29 21.25 15.47
N SER A 199 7.73 21.54 14.31
CA SER A 199 7.54 22.90 13.83
C SER A 199 6.57 23.73 14.68
N VAL A 200 5.64 23.06 15.37
CA VAL A 200 4.61 23.69 16.22
C VAL A 200 4.77 23.42 17.71
N THR A 201 5.50 22.38 18.13
CA THR A 201 5.63 21.93 19.52
C THR A 201 6.17 22.97 20.51
N PRO A 202 7.05 23.91 20.16
CA PRO A 202 7.43 24.95 21.10
C PRO A 202 6.27 25.76 21.68
N LYS A 203 5.11 25.68 21.00
CA LYS A 203 3.87 26.37 21.41
C LYS A 203 2.84 25.44 22.07
N ILE A 204 2.94 24.11 21.82
CA ILE A 204 1.97 23.12 22.25
C ILE A 204 2.75 21.93 22.85
N GLU A 205 2.81 21.88 24.18
CA GLU A 205 3.55 20.84 24.92
C GLU A 205 2.74 19.53 25.00
N LYS A 206 2.77 18.71 23.94
CA LYS A 206 2.24 17.34 23.95
C LYS A 206 3.36 16.35 23.67
N PRO A 207 3.47 15.24 24.41
CA PRO A 207 4.53 14.26 24.18
C PRO A 207 4.26 13.45 22.89
N LEU A 208 5.33 13.20 22.12
CA LEU A 208 5.36 12.30 20.98
C LEU A 208 6.19 11.07 21.31
N ASN A 209 5.58 9.89 21.22
CA ASN A 209 6.26 8.61 21.39
C ASN A 209 6.34 7.88 20.03
N ILE A 210 7.54 7.44 19.65
CA ILE A 210 7.78 6.77 18.38
C ILE A 210 8.14 5.31 18.65
N LYS A 211 7.47 4.38 17.94
CA LYS A 211 7.69 2.94 18.04
C LYS A 211 7.87 2.32 16.66
N TYR A 212 8.96 1.58 16.48
CA TYR A 212 9.12 0.66 15.37
C TYR A 212 8.61 -0.73 15.75
N LEU A 213 7.84 -1.36 14.86
CA LEU A 213 7.29 -2.71 15.07
C LEU A 213 8.32 -3.80 14.78
N SER A 214 9.23 -3.54 13.86
CA SER A 214 10.28 -4.46 13.45
C SER A 214 11.59 -3.72 13.18
N ASN A 215 12.72 -4.41 13.39
CA ASN A 215 14.05 -3.98 12.96
C ASN A 215 14.53 -4.77 11.74
N GLU A 216 13.64 -5.48 11.04
CA GLU A 216 13.97 -6.24 9.86
C GLU A 216 13.42 -5.56 8.60
N PRO A 217 14.15 -5.55 7.48
CA PRO A 217 13.65 -5.05 6.21
C PRO A 217 12.34 -5.75 5.79
N GLY A 218 11.34 -4.97 5.44
CA GLY A 218 10.00 -5.47 5.06
C GLY A 218 9.17 -6.02 6.22
N GLY A 219 9.68 -6.00 7.47
CA GLY A 219 8.94 -6.40 8.67
C GLY A 219 7.98 -5.32 9.18
N GLY A 220 7.15 -5.69 10.17
CA GLY A 220 6.27 -4.76 10.90
C GLY A 220 4.95 -4.41 10.21
N PHE A 221 4.65 -4.98 9.04
CA PHE A 221 3.38 -4.75 8.34
C PHE A 221 2.26 -5.70 8.79
N GLN A 222 2.57 -6.62 9.68
CA GLN A 222 1.61 -7.52 10.32
C GLN A 222 1.88 -7.56 11.82
N LEU A 223 0.82 -7.59 12.62
CA LEU A 223 0.94 -7.57 14.08
C LEU A 223 -0.18 -8.37 14.73
N ALA A 224 0.15 -9.16 15.76
CA ALA A 224 -0.83 -9.79 16.62
C ALA A 224 -1.45 -8.76 17.58
N ASP A 225 -2.75 -8.88 17.87
CA ASP A 225 -3.49 -8.00 18.78
C ASP A 225 -2.86 -7.92 20.17
N THR A 226 -2.31 -9.03 20.67
CA THR A 226 -1.60 -9.09 21.96
C THR A 226 -0.35 -8.22 22.00
N THR A 227 0.36 -8.10 20.86
CA THR A 227 1.53 -7.23 20.76
C THR A 227 1.11 -5.76 20.67
N ALA A 228 0.06 -5.44 19.90
CA ALA A 228 -0.49 -4.10 19.84
C ALA A 228 -0.98 -3.65 21.23
N LEU A 229 -1.70 -4.53 21.95
CA LEU A 229 -2.16 -4.25 23.33
C LEU A 229 -0.98 -3.95 24.27
N ARG A 230 0.09 -4.74 24.22
CA ARG A 230 1.29 -4.51 25.05
C ARG A 230 1.95 -3.16 24.75
N ILE A 231 2.08 -2.79 23.47
CA ILE A 231 2.62 -1.49 23.07
C ILE A 231 1.76 -0.36 23.62
N PHE A 232 0.43 -0.51 23.53
CA PHE A 232 -0.51 0.47 24.03
C PHE A 232 -0.44 0.61 25.56
N GLU A 233 -0.45 -0.51 26.30
CA GLU A 233 -0.32 -0.54 27.76
C GLU A 233 1.01 0.03 28.25
N GLU A 234 2.12 -0.26 27.57
CA GLU A 234 3.43 0.34 27.87
C GLU A 234 3.41 1.86 27.70
N THR A 235 2.68 2.33 26.69
CA THR A 235 2.54 3.76 26.42
C THR A 235 1.66 4.46 27.47
N GLN A 236 0.57 3.80 27.90
CA GLN A 236 -0.35 4.35 28.91
C GLN A 236 0.18 4.35 30.36
N ARG A 237 1.29 3.69 30.65
CA ARG A 237 1.89 3.66 32.00
C ARG A 237 2.19 5.05 32.58
N TYR A 238 2.14 6.11 31.80
CA TYR A 238 2.42 7.48 32.18
C TYR A 238 1.18 8.35 32.41
N VAL A 239 0.01 7.76 32.70
CA VAL A 239 -1.20 8.51 33.11
C VAL A 239 -1.71 9.45 31.99
N TYR A 240 -1.84 8.94 30.77
CA TYR A 240 -2.51 9.66 29.69
C TYR A 240 -3.94 9.14 29.56
N ASP A 241 -4.92 10.04 29.63
CA ASP A 241 -6.34 9.69 29.50
C ASP A 241 -6.75 9.51 28.05
N LYS A 242 -6.15 10.27 27.14
CA LYS A 242 -6.44 10.26 25.72
C LYS A 242 -5.15 10.11 24.89
N VAL A 243 -5.10 9.08 24.08
CA VAL A 243 -3.97 8.80 23.18
C VAL A 243 -4.41 8.88 21.74
N CYS A 244 -3.65 9.62 20.92
CA CYS A 244 -3.81 9.60 19.46
C CYS A 244 -2.78 8.66 18.85
N VAL A 245 -3.23 7.64 18.11
CA VAL A 245 -2.38 6.67 17.42
C VAL A 245 -2.24 7.03 15.95
N VAL A 246 -1.00 7.06 15.46
CA VAL A 246 -0.65 7.33 14.06
C VAL A 246 0.06 6.09 13.50
N PRO A 247 -0.66 5.11 12.91
CA PRO A 247 -0.11 3.81 12.57
C PRO A 247 0.36 3.77 11.12
N VAL A 248 1.63 4.07 10.86
CA VAL A 248 2.30 3.95 9.55
C VAL A 248 2.87 2.53 9.41
N CYS A 249 1.99 1.54 9.37
CA CYS A 249 2.40 0.14 9.44
C CYS A 249 1.49 -0.83 8.65
N GLY A 250 0.82 -0.35 7.59
CA GLY A 250 0.00 -1.18 6.72
C GLY A 250 -1.00 -2.04 7.48
N GLY A 251 -1.11 -3.33 7.16
CA GLY A 251 -2.06 -4.25 7.81
C GLY A 251 -1.93 -4.38 9.33
N ALA A 252 -0.74 -4.07 9.90
CA ALA A 252 -0.54 -4.08 11.35
C ALA A 252 -1.39 -3.04 12.09
N MET A 253 -1.81 -1.94 11.42
CA MET A 253 -2.71 -0.95 12.01
C MET A 253 -4.04 -1.55 12.47
N ASN A 254 -4.53 -2.60 11.79
CA ASN A 254 -5.77 -3.27 12.16
C ASN A 254 -5.73 -3.86 13.57
N ALA A 255 -4.55 -4.28 14.06
CA ALA A 255 -4.39 -4.75 15.43
C ALA A 255 -4.60 -3.62 16.44
N PHE A 256 -4.03 -2.43 16.20
CA PHE A 256 -4.27 -1.25 17.02
C PHE A 256 -5.74 -0.86 17.03
N PHE A 257 -6.39 -0.81 15.88
CA PHE A 257 -7.80 -0.45 15.76
C PHE A 257 -8.76 -1.40 16.50
N ARG A 258 -8.39 -2.68 16.64
CA ARG A 258 -9.20 -3.64 17.41
C ARG A 258 -9.09 -3.46 18.90
N ILE A 259 -7.93 -2.99 19.41
CA ILE A 259 -7.65 -2.92 20.86
C ILE A 259 -7.77 -1.52 21.45
N MET A 260 -7.87 -0.47 20.65
CA MET A 260 -7.93 0.92 21.14
C MET A 260 -9.14 1.14 22.05
N PRO A 261 -8.97 1.84 23.18
CA PRO A 261 -10.08 2.26 24.04
C PRO A 261 -11.06 3.21 23.35
N ASP A 262 -12.30 3.28 23.86
CA ASP A 262 -13.39 4.04 23.26
C ASP A 262 -13.16 5.57 23.20
N ASN A 263 -12.28 6.13 24.02
CA ASN A 263 -11.93 7.55 24.06
C ASN A 263 -10.56 7.86 23.44
N SER A 264 -10.05 6.95 22.61
CA SER A 264 -8.80 7.18 21.85
C SER A 264 -9.07 7.88 20.54
N TYR A 265 -8.04 8.53 20.04
CA TYR A 265 -8.00 9.17 18.71
C TYR A 265 -7.07 8.41 17.79
N TYR A 266 -7.27 8.54 16.50
CA TYR A 266 -6.33 8.01 15.53
C TYR A 266 -6.26 8.89 14.28
N ILE A 267 -5.12 8.82 13.60
CA ILE A 267 -4.93 9.36 12.25
C ILE A 267 -4.90 8.13 11.33
N SER A 268 -5.83 8.04 10.38
CA SER A 268 -5.77 6.94 9.39
C SER A 268 -4.72 7.24 8.33
N ILE A 269 -4.09 6.17 7.84
CA ILE A 269 -3.07 6.21 6.79
C ILE A 269 -3.58 5.39 5.60
N ASP A 270 -3.21 5.79 4.39
CA ASP A 270 -3.60 5.22 3.09
C ASP A 270 -5.06 5.42 2.71
N ASP A 271 -6.00 5.17 3.61
CA ASP A 271 -7.43 5.27 3.35
C ASP A 271 -8.21 5.73 4.60
N TYR A 272 -9.43 6.17 4.40
CA TYR A 272 -10.34 6.43 5.51
C TYR A 272 -10.86 5.11 6.09
N ILE A 273 -10.52 4.84 7.33
CA ILE A 273 -10.93 3.62 8.03
C ILE A 273 -11.82 4.01 9.23
N PRO A 274 -13.15 3.89 9.13
CA PRO A 274 -14.03 4.22 10.22
C PRO A 274 -13.95 3.18 11.35
N ILE A 275 -13.65 3.63 12.57
CA ILE A 275 -13.67 2.81 13.77
C ILE A 275 -14.77 3.32 14.68
N LYS A 276 -15.75 2.47 15.01
CA LYS A 276 -16.94 2.90 15.75
C LYS A 276 -16.69 3.45 17.16
N ARG A 277 -15.58 3.06 17.78
CA ARG A 277 -15.27 3.37 19.19
C ARG A 277 -14.24 4.48 19.37
N CYS A 278 -13.55 4.85 18.32
CA CYS A 278 -12.47 5.81 18.36
C CYS A 278 -12.77 6.97 17.43
N GLU A 279 -12.24 8.15 17.73
CA GLU A 279 -12.42 9.31 16.90
C GLU A 279 -11.26 9.42 15.90
N ASN A 280 -11.62 9.46 14.62
CA ASN A 280 -10.71 9.80 13.54
C ASN A 280 -10.83 11.29 13.24
N ARG A 281 -9.74 12.02 13.34
CA ARG A 281 -9.71 13.48 13.11
C ARG A 281 -9.04 13.85 11.79
N ILE A 282 -7.98 13.14 11.44
CA ILE A 282 -7.18 13.39 10.25
C ILE A 282 -7.04 12.07 9.48
N ASN A 283 -7.23 12.14 8.18
CA ASN A 283 -7.05 11.01 7.28
C ASN A 283 -5.97 11.39 6.27
N VAL A 284 -4.83 10.74 6.33
CA VAL A 284 -3.78 10.85 5.32
C VAL A 284 -4.08 9.83 4.23
N ILE A 285 -4.39 10.31 3.05
CA ILE A 285 -4.82 9.46 1.94
C ILE A 285 -3.69 9.31 0.93
N LYS A 286 -3.43 8.07 0.52
CA LYS A 286 -2.61 7.74 -0.64
C LYS A 286 -3.53 7.42 -1.81
N ASN A 287 -3.48 8.23 -2.87
CA ASN A 287 -4.40 8.13 -4.01
C ASN A 287 -3.95 7.08 -5.05
N ILE A 288 -3.38 5.97 -4.59
CA ILE A 288 -2.79 4.93 -5.45
C ILE A 288 -3.79 4.30 -6.42
N ASP A 289 -5.06 4.15 -6.04
CA ASP A 289 -6.12 3.64 -6.89
C ASP A 289 -6.39 4.55 -8.11
N THR A 290 -6.51 5.85 -7.87
CA THR A 290 -6.69 6.85 -8.94
C THR A 290 -5.45 6.98 -9.81
N VAL A 291 -4.27 6.99 -9.19
CA VAL A 291 -2.98 7.07 -9.90
C VAL A 291 -2.78 5.84 -10.79
N LEU A 292 -3.07 4.64 -10.30
CA LEU A 292 -2.97 3.41 -11.10
C LEU A 292 -3.96 3.38 -12.25
N ASN A 293 -5.18 3.88 -12.07
CA ASN A 293 -6.12 4.04 -13.17
C ASN A 293 -5.49 4.84 -14.31
N ASN A 294 -4.90 6.00 -14.00
CA ASN A 294 -4.25 6.85 -14.98
C ASN A 294 -3.05 6.17 -15.64
N TYR A 295 -2.24 5.43 -14.87
CA TYR A 295 -1.09 4.69 -15.39
C TYR A 295 -1.50 3.56 -16.34
N ILE A 296 -2.56 2.83 -16.03
CA ILE A 296 -3.08 1.76 -16.89
C ILE A 296 -3.68 2.36 -18.18
N GLU A 297 -4.36 3.51 -18.12
CA GLU A 297 -4.80 4.24 -19.31
C GLU A 297 -3.62 4.66 -20.18
N GLN A 298 -2.59 5.27 -19.58
CA GLN A 298 -1.38 5.68 -20.28
C GLN A 298 -0.60 4.48 -20.87
N TRP A 299 -0.64 3.33 -20.21
CA TRP A 299 -0.08 2.10 -20.76
C TRP A 299 -0.83 1.63 -22.00
N ILE A 300 -2.16 1.68 -22.00
CA ILE A 300 -3.00 1.34 -23.18
C ILE A 300 -2.68 2.29 -24.34
N ASP A 301 -2.46 3.57 -24.05
CA ASP A 301 -2.19 4.63 -25.04
C ASP A 301 -0.69 4.73 -25.42
N ASP A 302 0.16 3.82 -24.92
CA ASP A 302 1.63 3.83 -25.11
C ASP A 302 2.31 5.14 -24.67
N THR A 303 1.80 5.74 -23.61
CA THR A 303 2.27 7.03 -23.04
C THR A 303 2.70 6.91 -21.58
N MET A 304 2.80 5.69 -21.02
CA MET A 304 3.15 5.46 -19.62
C MET A 304 4.51 6.09 -19.26
N PRO A 305 4.58 6.94 -18.21
CA PRO A 305 5.82 7.58 -17.79
C PRO A 305 6.87 6.56 -17.38
N LYS A 306 8.13 6.84 -17.70
CA LYS A 306 9.26 5.98 -17.34
C LYS A 306 9.56 6.00 -15.85
N HIS A 307 9.42 7.16 -15.25
CA HIS A 307 9.61 7.37 -13.81
C HIS A 307 8.74 8.53 -13.35
N GLN A 308 8.06 8.36 -12.22
CA GLN A 308 7.30 9.44 -11.59
C GLN A 308 7.33 9.30 -10.08
N THR A 309 7.51 10.43 -9.41
CA THR A 309 7.24 10.60 -7.97
C THR A 309 6.09 11.59 -7.83
N LEU A 310 5.09 11.24 -7.05
CA LEU A 310 3.93 12.07 -6.77
C LEU A 310 3.84 12.29 -5.26
N GLY A 311 3.55 13.51 -4.87
CA GLY A 311 3.41 13.90 -3.48
C GLY A 311 2.09 14.63 -3.20
N LEU A 312 2.14 15.54 -2.23
CA LEU A 312 1.00 16.35 -1.81
C LEU A 312 0.57 17.37 -2.88
N ASP A 313 1.53 17.94 -3.63
CA ASP A 313 1.25 18.93 -4.69
C ASP A 313 0.62 18.30 -5.92
N ASP A 314 1.07 17.10 -6.28
CA ASP A 314 0.64 16.35 -7.47
C ASP A 314 -0.61 15.50 -7.22
N GLY A 315 -1.16 15.52 -6.00
CA GLY A 315 -2.34 14.74 -5.63
C GLY A 315 -2.05 13.23 -5.45
N GLY A 316 -0.78 12.84 -5.32
CA GLY A 316 -0.38 11.47 -4.93
C GLY A 316 -0.82 11.15 -3.51
N THR A 317 -0.73 12.14 -2.63
CA THR A 317 -1.27 12.10 -1.27
C THR A 317 -2.19 13.29 -0.99
N ASP A 318 -3.04 13.18 0.03
CA ASP A 318 -3.88 14.28 0.50
C ASP A 318 -4.27 14.08 1.97
N LEU A 319 -4.86 15.11 2.59
CA LEU A 319 -5.47 15.04 3.91
C LEU A 319 -6.95 15.35 3.85
N TYR A 320 -7.74 14.55 4.54
CA TYR A 320 -9.14 14.83 4.80
C TYR A 320 -9.39 14.92 6.30
N PHE A 321 -10.23 15.88 6.67
CA PHE A 321 -10.60 16.13 8.06
C PHE A 321 -12.01 15.60 8.31
N THR A 322 -12.17 14.90 9.42
CA THR A 322 -13.50 14.44 9.84
C THR A 322 -14.28 15.63 10.40
N LYS A 323 -15.58 15.69 10.09
CA LYS A 323 -16.47 16.74 10.64
C LYS A 323 -16.44 16.73 12.17
N GLY A 324 -16.38 17.92 12.77
CA GLY A 324 -16.36 18.09 14.21
C GLY A 324 -14.98 18.24 14.82
N THR A 325 -13.92 18.37 14.01
CA THR A 325 -12.61 18.85 14.46
C THR A 325 -12.75 20.34 14.79
N GLY A 326 -12.96 20.65 16.08
CA GLY A 326 -13.23 22.05 16.53
C GLY A 326 -12.13 23.04 16.17
N TRP A 327 -10.88 22.57 16.06
CA TRP A 327 -9.74 23.41 15.68
C TRP A 327 -9.75 23.85 14.20
N LEU A 328 -10.53 23.22 13.30
CA LEU A 328 -10.73 23.72 11.92
C LEU A 328 -11.56 25.01 11.89
N GLU A 329 -12.29 25.29 12.96
CA GLU A 329 -13.06 26.53 13.12
C GLU A 329 -12.26 27.60 13.91
N ASP A 330 -11.06 27.23 14.37
CA ASP A 330 -10.15 28.13 15.09
C ASP A 330 -9.41 29.00 14.09
N GLU A 331 -9.64 30.32 14.14
CA GLU A 331 -8.99 31.31 13.26
C GLU A 331 -7.46 31.32 13.38
N ASP A 332 -6.92 30.74 14.46
CA ASP A 332 -5.46 30.63 14.69
C ASP A 332 -4.80 29.47 13.93
N VAL A 333 -5.58 28.56 13.30
CA VAL A 333 -5.06 27.40 12.54
C VAL A 333 -5.18 27.61 11.04
N ASP A 334 -4.10 28.10 10.43
CA ASP A 334 -4.00 28.28 8.99
C ASP A 334 -3.68 26.97 8.26
N VAL A 335 -4.71 26.17 7.95
CA VAL A 335 -4.58 24.88 7.26
C VAL A 335 -3.97 25.02 5.88
N ASP A 336 -4.37 26.07 5.13
CA ASP A 336 -3.86 26.32 3.78
C ASP A 336 -2.39 26.75 3.81
N GLY A 337 -2.01 27.60 4.76
CA GLY A 337 -0.61 27.96 4.98
C GLY A 337 0.26 26.79 5.37
N VAL A 338 -0.23 25.90 6.23
CA VAL A 338 0.46 24.65 6.59
C VAL A 338 0.63 23.77 5.35
N ARG A 339 -0.40 23.65 4.48
CA ARG A 339 -0.32 22.87 3.23
C ARG A 339 0.78 23.42 2.31
N GLN A 340 0.84 24.74 2.12
CA GLN A 340 1.88 25.35 1.28
C GLN A 340 3.30 25.13 1.84
N ILE A 341 3.46 25.14 3.16
CA ILE A 341 4.73 24.83 3.80
C ILE A 341 5.09 23.36 3.59
N ALA A 342 4.13 22.45 3.73
CA ALA A 342 4.33 21.02 3.55
C ALA A 342 4.78 20.68 2.12
N ILE A 343 4.11 21.23 1.09
CA ILE A 343 4.47 21.08 -0.32
C ILE A 343 5.89 21.56 -0.57
N ARG A 344 6.25 22.73 -0.07
CA ARG A 344 7.61 23.25 -0.22
C ARG A 344 8.64 22.35 0.45
N LYS A 345 8.36 21.87 1.66
CA LYS A 345 9.26 20.96 2.41
C LYS A 345 9.46 19.62 1.71
N GLU A 346 8.40 19.08 1.12
CA GLU A 346 8.48 17.87 0.30
C GLU A 346 9.36 18.12 -0.95
N GLY A 347 9.15 19.21 -1.69
CA GLY A 347 9.96 19.58 -2.86
C GLY A 347 11.45 19.76 -2.55
N GLU A 348 11.79 20.39 -1.42
CA GLU A 348 13.19 20.58 -0.97
C GLU A 348 13.98 19.25 -0.80
N ARG A 349 13.30 18.10 -0.69
CA ARG A 349 13.93 16.77 -0.56
C ARG A 349 14.47 16.25 -1.90
N TYR A 350 13.87 16.64 -3.00
CA TYR A 350 14.21 16.18 -4.35
C TYR A 350 15.21 17.11 -5.06
N GLU A 351 15.49 18.29 -4.50
CA GLU A 351 16.48 19.24 -5.05
C GLU A 351 17.92 18.96 -4.59
N LYS A 352 18.14 17.97 -3.72
CA LYS A 352 19.45 17.58 -3.18
C LYS A 352 20.06 16.41 -3.95
#